data_828456b585447e4be53fcc84f2184c1e
#
_entry.id   828456b585447e4be53fcc84f2184c1e
#
_cell.length_a   1.000
_cell.length_b   1.000
_cell.length_c   1.000
_cell.angle_alpha   90.00
_cell.angle_beta   90.00
_cell.angle_gamma   90.00
#
_symmetry.space_group_name_H-M   'P 1'
#
loop_
_entity.id
_entity.type
_entity.pdbx_description
1 polymer ?
#
loop_
_entity_poly.entity_id
_entity_poly.type
_entity_poly.pdbx_seq_one_letter_code
_entity_poly.pdbx_strand_id
1 'polypeptide(L)' 'MNVLIVDDDMATVDVICKSVNWSALHIDKVMTAYNIEKAKEMLADIPADIVVCDIEMPMGNGTELLKWVREN' A
#
# COMPACT_ATOMS: atom_id res chain seq x y z
N MET A 1 0.95 -1.02 -14.29
CA MET A 1 0.24 -1.31 -13.02
C MET A 1 0.77 -0.42 -11.91
N ASN A 2 -0.08 -0.07 -10.98
CA ASN A 2 0.27 0.72 -9.80
C ASN A 2 0.24 -0.17 -8.56
N VAL A 3 1.18 0.04 -7.64
CA VAL A 3 1.21 -0.67 -6.37
C VAL A 3 1.12 0.34 -5.21
N LEU A 4 0.39 -0.01 -4.18
CA LEU A 4 0.34 0.75 -2.93
C LEU A 4 0.91 -0.11 -1.81
N ILE A 5 1.90 0.44 -1.10
CA ILE A 5 2.50 -0.21 0.06
C ILE A 5 2.01 0.52 1.31
N VAL A 6 1.38 -0.20 2.22
CA VAL A 6 0.83 0.35 3.45
C VAL A 6 1.49 -0.32 4.65
N ASP A 7 2.25 0.45 5.41
CA ASP A 7 2.94 -0.03 6.62
C ASP A 7 3.25 1.18 7.49
N ASP A 8 3.08 1.06 8.80
CA ASP A 8 3.37 2.13 9.75
C ASP A 8 4.87 2.32 10.01
N ASP A 9 5.69 1.36 9.60
CA ASP A 9 7.14 1.42 9.73
C ASP A 9 7.77 1.95 8.44
N MET A 10 8.22 3.20 8.47
CA MET A 10 8.85 3.86 7.32
C MET A 10 10.10 3.13 6.84
N ALA A 11 10.87 2.52 7.76
CA ALA A 11 12.07 1.78 7.39
C ALA A 11 11.72 0.52 6.58
N THR A 12 10.64 -0.17 6.96
CA THR A 12 10.15 -1.34 6.23
C THR A 12 9.70 -0.95 4.83
N VAL A 13 8.94 0.13 4.71
CA VAL A 13 8.48 0.64 3.41
C VAL A 13 9.68 0.97 2.51
N ASP A 14 10.68 1.63 3.06
CA ASP A 14 11.89 2.01 2.32
C ASP A 14 12.64 0.79 1.81
N VAL A 15 12.82 -0.23 2.66
CA VAL A 15 13.47 -1.49 2.29
C VAL A 15 12.71 -2.19 1.16
N ILE A 16 11.39 -2.27 1.24
CA ILE A 16 10.57 -2.89 0.21
C ILE A 16 10.72 -2.13 -1.11
N CYS A 17 10.64 -0.80 -1.06
CA CYS A 17 10.76 0.03 -2.26
C CYS A 17 12.12 -0.15 -2.96
N LYS A 18 13.19 -0.36 -2.20
CA LYS A 18 14.54 -0.51 -2.75
C LYS A 18 14.86 -1.94 -3.16
N SER A 19 14.22 -2.94 -2.55
CA SER A 19 14.56 -4.35 -2.74
C SER A 19 13.86 -5.00 -3.93
N VAL A 20 12.73 -4.47 -4.35
CA VAL A 20 11.91 -5.06 -5.41
C VAL A 20 12.23 -4.39 -6.76
N ASN A 21 12.43 -5.20 -7.78
CA ASN A 21 12.56 -4.69 -9.14
C ASN A 21 11.17 -4.46 -9.74
N TRP A 22 10.63 -3.30 -9.48
CA TRP A 22 9.28 -2.92 -9.91
C TRP A 22 9.13 -2.93 -11.44
N SER A 23 10.17 -2.51 -12.14
CA SER A 23 10.18 -2.48 -13.59
C SER A 23 10.02 -3.87 -14.20
N ALA A 24 10.67 -4.88 -13.61
CA ALA A 24 10.55 -6.27 -14.05
C ALA A 24 9.14 -6.83 -13.83
N LEU A 25 8.37 -6.26 -12.89
CA LEU A 25 7.01 -6.65 -12.58
C LEU A 25 5.97 -5.81 -13.34
N HIS A 26 6.41 -4.96 -14.26
CA HIS A 26 5.56 -4.02 -14.99
C HIS A 26 4.81 -3.04 -14.07
N ILE A 27 5.45 -2.66 -12.96
CA ILE A 27 4.93 -1.65 -12.05
C ILE A 27 5.43 -0.27 -12.49
N ASP A 28 4.50 0.57 -12.89
CA ASP A 28 4.81 1.92 -13.37
C ASP A 28 4.92 2.93 -12.25
N LYS A 29 4.14 2.74 -11.19
CA LYS A 29 4.08 3.66 -10.08
C LYS A 29 4.01 2.91 -8.75
N VAL A 30 4.85 3.33 -7.81
CA VAL A 30 4.87 2.82 -6.44
C VAL A 30 4.38 3.92 -5.53
N MET A 31 3.28 3.67 -4.83
CA MET A 31 2.72 4.59 -3.85
C MET A 31 2.94 4.03 -2.45
N THR A 32 3.10 4.90 -1.47
CA THR A 32 3.32 4.49 -0.08
C THR A 32 2.38 5.22 0.85
N ALA A 33 1.89 4.53 1.86
CA ALA A 33 1.07 5.11 2.91
C ALA A 33 1.48 4.50 4.26
N TYR A 34 1.46 5.30 5.30
CA TYR A 34 1.92 4.87 6.63
C TYR A 34 0.77 4.61 7.60
N ASN A 35 -0.46 4.74 7.13
CA ASN A 35 -1.65 4.40 7.91
C ASN A 35 -2.82 4.12 6.96
N ILE A 36 -3.90 3.58 7.54
CA ILE A 36 -5.08 3.16 6.78
C ILE A 36 -5.81 4.36 6.16
N GLU A 37 -5.96 5.44 6.89
CA GLU A 37 -6.66 6.63 6.39
C GLU A 37 -5.97 7.22 5.17
N LYS A 38 -4.65 7.33 5.23
CA LYS A 38 -3.86 7.83 4.10
C LYS A 38 -3.95 6.89 2.90
N ALA A 39 -3.95 5.57 3.15
CA ALA A 39 -4.12 4.59 2.09
C ALA A 39 -5.48 4.74 1.40
N LYS A 40 -6.54 4.93 2.15
CA LYS A 40 -7.88 5.14 1.60
C LYS A 40 -7.96 6.41 0.77
N GLU A 41 -7.37 7.51 1.24
CA GLU A 41 -7.30 8.76 0.49
C GLU A 41 -6.59 8.58 -0.85
N MET A 42 -5.45 7.89 -0.84
CA MET A 42 -4.68 7.65 -2.05
C MET A 42 -5.42 6.77 -3.03
N LEU A 43 -6.08 5.73 -2.56
CA LEU A 43 -6.86 4.81 -3.41
C LEU A 43 -8.11 5.48 -4.00
N ALA A 44 -8.67 6.46 -3.31
CA ALA A 44 -9.79 7.22 -3.84
C ALA A 44 -9.38 8.12 -5.00
N ASP A 45 -8.13 8.58 -4.99
CA ASP A 45 -7.57 9.46 -6.02
C ASP A 45 -6.96 8.68 -7.19
N ILE A 46 -6.12 7.68 -6.87
CA ILE A 46 -5.43 6.86 -7.86
C ILE A 46 -5.64 5.39 -7.49
N PRO A 47 -6.36 4.61 -8.31
CA PRO A 47 -6.57 3.19 -8.02
C PRO A 47 -5.25 2.41 -8.10
N ALA A 48 -5.07 1.47 -7.18
CA ALA A 48 -3.93 0.56 -7.20
C ALA A 48 -4.36 -0.81 -7.71
N ASP A 49 -3.49 -1.44 -8.50
CA ASP A 49 -3.72 -2.80 -8.98
C ASP A 49 -3.29 -3.82 -7.93
N ILE A 50 -2.29 -3.48 -7.13
CA ILE A 50 -1.73 -4.32 -6.08
C ILE A 50 -1.62 -3.49 -4.79
N VAL A 51 -2.06 -4.08 -3.67
CA VAL A 51 -1.91 -3.46 -2.35
C VAL A 51 -1.10 -4.42 -1.47
N VAL A 52 0.04 -3.93 -0.99
CA VAL A 52 0.87 -4.65 -0.01
C VAL A 52 0.64 -3.99 1.33
N CYS A 53 0.05 -4.70 2.27
CA CYS A 53 -0.40 -4.12 3.52
C CYS A 53 0.03 -4.94 4.74
N ASP A 54 0.57 -4.25 5.76
CA ASP A 54 0.83 -4.85 7.06
C ASP A 54 -0.51 -4.97 7.81
N ILE A 55 -0.80 -6.15 8.32
CA ILE A 55 -2.04 -6.44 9.03
C ILE A 55 -2.05 -5.82 10.43
N GLU A 56 -0.89 -5.70 11.06
CA GLU A 56 -0.76 -5.25 12.45
C GLU A 56 -0.35 -3.77 12.54
N MET A 57 -1.26 -2.87 12.20
CA MET A 57 -1.02 -1.44 12.34
C MET A 57 -1.75 -0.86 13.54
N PRO A 58 -1.13 0.08 14.31
CA PRO A 58 -1.72 0.60 15.55
C PRO A 58 -3.05 1.34 15.38
N MET A 59 -3.24 2.01 14.26
CA MET A 59 -4.41 2.85 14.00
C MET A 59 -5.42 2.20 13.07
N GLY A 60 -5.54 0.90 13.17
CA GLY A 60 -6.36 0.10 12.28
C GLY A 60 -5.52 -1.05 11.76
N ASN A 61 -6.12 -2.01 11.09
CA ASN A 61 -5.36 -3.16 10.59
C ASN A 61 -5.55 -3.37 9.09
N GLY A 62 -4.65 -4.17 8.51
CA GLY A 62 -4.67 -4.44 7.08
C GLY A 62 -5.93 -5.18 6.63
N THR A 63 -6.56 -5.95 7.52
CA THR A 63 -7.82 -6.64 7.21
C THR A 63 -8.93 -5.64 6.94
N GLU A 64 -8.99 -4.58 7.72
CA GLU A 64 -9.97 -3.51 7.55
C GLU A 64 -9.79 -2.79 6.21
N LEU A 65 -8.56 -2.49 5.84
CA LEU A 65 -8.25 -1.88 4.56
C LEU A 65 -8.62 -2.79 3.39
N LEU A 66 -8.30 -4.07 3.47
CA LEU A 66 -8.63 -5.04 2.44
C LEU A 66 -10.13 -5.14 2.23
N LYS A 67 -10.90 -5.12 3.31
CA LYS A 67 -12.35 -5.12 3.25
C LYS A 67 -12.88 -3.89 2.53
N TRP A 68 -12.35 -2.73 2.88
CA TRP A 68 -12.73 -1.46 2.23
C TRP A 68 -12.44 -1.48 0.73
N VAL A 69 -11.28 -1.98 0.34
CA VAL A 69 -10.87 -2.08 -1.07
C VAL A 69 -11.84 -2.98 -1.85
N ARG A 70 -12.27 -4.09 -1.27
CA ARG A 70 -13.21 -5.01 -1.91
C ARG A 70 -14.60 -4.40 -2.09
N GLU A 71 -15.01 -3.50 -1.21
CA GLU A 71 -16.31 -2.84 -1.24
C GLU A 71 -16.34 -1.64 -2.17
N ASN A 72 -15.19 -1.12 -2.53
CA ASN A 72 -15.01 0.07 -3.36
C ASN A 72 -14.14 -0.22 -4.58
#